data_91f7e4b2aab3194e578d3e805b2118f9
#
_entry.id   91f7e4b2aab3194e578d3e805b2118f9
#
_cell.length_a   1.000
_cell.length_b   1.000
_cell.length_c   1.000
_cell.angle_alpha   90.00
_cell.angle_beta   90.00
_cell.angle_gamma   90.00
#
_symmetry.space_group_name_H-M   'P 1'
#
loop_
_entity.id
_entity.type
_entity.pdbx_description
1 polymer ?
#
loop_
_entity_poly.entity_id
_entity_poly.type
_entity_poly.pdbx_seq_one_letter_code
_entity_poly.pdbx_strand_id
1 'polypeptide(L)'
;REVLDEYRLYLEEKQILVQLDLKKKIVLSDRKSLCFMLSQLIANSIKYTGYEAEKCPKLKISSGSENNRVCLSVCDNGCGVKPYELRYLFEKGFTGENGQKKSTGMGLYLVRQIGQELKIEVEAVSVYGKGMEIRLWFPVV
;
A
#
# COMPACT_ATOMS: atom_id res chain seq x y z
N ARG A 1 5.58 -7.89 -10.22
CA ARG A 1 4.48 -8.53 -10.99
C ARG A 1 3.92 -9.76 -10.30
N GLU A 2 4.74 -10.61 -9.72
CA GLU A 2 4.24 -11.82 -9.07
C GLU A 2 3.26 -11.54 -7.93
N VAL A 3 3.45 -10.46 -7.18
CA VAL A 3 2.53 -10.06 -6.12
C VAL A 3 1.18 -9.62 -6.71
N LEU A 4 1.19 -8.86 -7.82
CA LEU A 4 -0.03 -8.47 -8.51
C LEU A 4 -0.77 -9.68 -9.07
N ASP A 5 -0.05 -10.69 -9.54
CA ASP A 5 -0.67 -11.91 -10.05
C ASP A 5 -1.45 -12.65 -8.97
N GLU A 6 -0.99 -12.61 -7.72
CA GLU A 6 -1.70 -13.21 -6.59
C GLU A 6 -3.08 -12.56 -6.36
N TYR A 7 -3.21 -11.28 -6.67
CA TYR A 7 -4.44 -10.51 -6.45
C TYR A 7 -5.24 -10.26 -7.72
N ARG A 8 -4.85 -10.87 -8.85
CA ARG A 8 -5.47 -10.62 -10.14
C ARG A 8 -7.00 -10.79 -10.13
N LEU A 9 -7.49 -11.86 -9.53
CA LEU A 9 -8.93 -12.12 -9.48
C LEU A 9 -9.69 -11.05 -8.70
N TYR A 10 -9.13 -10.59 -7.59
CA TYR A 10 -9.75 -9.53 -6.79
C TYR A 10 -9.75 -8.19 -7.53
N LEU A 11 -8.67 -7.90 -8.25
CA LEU A 11 -8.55 -6.67 -9.04
C LEU A 11 -9.56 -6.68 -10.20
N GLU A 12 -9.70 -7.80 -10.90
CA GLU A 12 -10.65 -7.95 -11.98
C GLU A 12 -12.09 -7.87 -11.47
N GLU A 13 -12.39 -8.50 -10.35
CA GLU A 13 -13.72 -8.50 -9.75
C GLU A 13 -14.20 -7.08 -9.41
N LYS A 14 -13.32 -6.27 -8.86
CA LYS A 14 -13.62 -4.87 -8.53
C LYS A 14 -13.37 -3.92 -9.69
N GLN A 15 -12.91 -4.42 -10.83
CA GLN A 15 -12.58 -3.63 -12.02
C GLN A 15 -11.58 -2.52 -11.73
N ILE A 16 -10.57 -2.84 -10.92
CA ILE A 16 -9.52 -1.89 -10.55
C ILE A 16 -8.49 -1.81 -11.69
N LEU A 17 -8.28 -0.61 -12.22
CA LEU A 17 -7.26 -0.36 -13.22
C LEU A 17 -5.90 -0.23 -12.55
N VAL A 18 -4.98 -1.12 -12.91
CA VAL A 18 -3.61 -1.09 -12.37
C VAL A 18 -2.70 -0.33 -13.32
N GLN A 19 -1.98 0.65 -12.78
CA GLN A 19 -0.98 1.42 -13.53
C GLN A 19 0.38 1.19 -12.89
N LEU A 20 1.38 0.85 -13.72
CA LEU A 20 2.74 0.65 -13.28
C LEU A 20 3.64 1.71 -13.90
N ASP A 21 4.30 2.50 -13.06
CA ASP A 21 5.29 3.49 -13.47
C ASP A 21 6.59 3.20 -12.73
N LEU A 22 7.22 2.11 -13.12
CA LEU A 22 8.40 1.59 -12.44
C LEU A 22 9.66 1.92 -13.24
N LYS A 23 10.55 2.69 -12.60
CA LYS A 23 11.88 2.96 -13.12
C LYS A 23 12.82 1.90 -12.55
N LYS A 24 13.79 1.50 -13.37
CA LYS A 24 14.77 0.50 -12.93
C LYS A 24 15.58 1.06 -11.76
N LYS A 25 15.40 0.48 -10.59
CA LYS A 25 16.11 0.83 -9.36
C LYS A 25 16.60 -0.44 -8.69
N ILE A 26 17.73 -0.32 -8.02
CA ILE A 26 18.33 -1.43 -7.29
C ILE A 26 18.29 -1.07 -5.81
N VAL A 27 17.74 -1.99 -5.01
CA VAL A 27 17.74 -1.86 -3.56
C VAL A 27 18.32 -3.13 -2.96
N LEU A 28 18.95 -2.99 -1.81
CA LEU A 28 19.44 -4.12 -1.06
C LEU A 28 18.42 -4.45 0.04
N SER A 29 17.72 -5.55 -0.12
CA SER A 29 16.66 -5.94 0.81
C SER A 29 16.37 -7.44 0.72
N ASP A 30 15.52 -7.93 1.60
CA ASP A 30 15.08 -9.31 1.58
C ASP A 30 13.86 -9.45 0.65
N ARG A 31 14.01 -10.28 -0.38
CA ARG A 31 12.96 -10.44 -1.39
C ARG A 31 11.65 -10.97 -0.81
N LYS A 32 11.70 -11.97 0.05
CA LYS A 32 10.49 -12.55 0.64
C LYS A 32 9.74 -11.55 1.50
N SER A 33 10.47 -10.83 2.33
CA SER A 33 9.89 -9.80 3.20
C SER A 33 9.29 -8.67 2.37
N LEU A 34 9.99 -8.21 1.33
CA LEU A 34 9.50 -7.16 0.45
C LEU A 34 8.24 -7.59 -0.30
N CYS A 35 8.20 -8.82 -0.80
CA CYS A 35 7.00 -9.36 -1.44
C CYS A 35 5.83 -9.41 -0.47
N PHE A 36 6.06 -9.80 0.79
CA PHE A 36 5.03 -9.80 1.81
C PHE A 36 4.51 -8.38 2.08
N MET A 37 5.42 -7.41 2.23
CA MET A 37 5.04 -6.01 2.44
C MET A 37 4.16 -5.50 1.29
N LEU A 38 4.58 -5.71 0.05
CA LEU A 38 3.82 -5.32 -1.13
C LEU A 38 2.46 -6.01 -1.20
N SER A 39 2.41 -7.28 -0.86
CA SER A 39 1.17 -8.03 -0.79
C SER A 39 0.17 -7.38 0.17
N GLN A 40 0.63 -6.96 1.34
CA GLN A 40 -0.22 -6.28 2.31
C GLN A 40 -0.68 -4.90 1.85
N LEU A 41 0.20 -4.14 1.18
CA LEU A 41 -0.16 -2.83 0.65
C LEU A 41 -1.20 -2.94 -0.47
N ILE A 42 -1.04 -3.92 -1.35
CA ILE A 42 -1.99 -4.16 -2.44
C ILE A 42 -3.33 -4.63 -1.88
N ALA A 43 -3.32 -5.57 -0.94
CA ALA A 43 -4.55 -6.03 -0.28
C ALA A 43 -5.29 -4.87 0.41
N ASN A 44 -4.54 -3.99 1.06
CA ASN A 44 -5.10 -2.81 1.71
C ASN A 44 -5.75 -1.87 0.70
N SER A 45 -5.09 -1.61 -0.43
CA SER A 45 -5.65 -0.77 -1.49
C SER A 45 -6.92 -1.38 -2.08
N ILE A 46 -6.95 -2.68 -2.30
CA ILE A 46 -8.14 -3.38 -2.79
C ILE A 46 -9.29 -3.22 -1.79
N LYS A 47 -9.00 -3.36 -0.50
CA LYS A 47 -9.98 -3.23 0.57
C LYS A 47 -10.67 -1.87 0.57
N TYR A 48 -9.93 -0.80 0.34
CA TYR A 48 -10.44 0.57 0.42
C TYR A 48 -10.85 1.17 -0.93
N THR A 49 -10.79 0.40 -2.01
CA THR A 49 -11.08 0.87 -3.36
C THR A 49 -12.33 0.18 -3.93
N GLY A 50 -13.04 0.85 -4.82
CA GLY A 50 -14.17 0.26 -5.53
C GLY A 50 -15.50 0.32 -4.79
N TYR A 51 -15.60 1.12 -3.73
CA TYR A 51 -16.86 1.28 -2.99
C TYR A 51 -17.82 2.28 -3.63
N GLU A 52 -17.32 3.16 -4.49
CA GLU A 52 -18.14 4.17 -5.15
C GLU A 52 -18.33 3.78 -6.62
N ALA A 53 -19.59 3.50 -7.00
CA ALA A 53 -19.91 3.04 -8.34
C ALA A 53 -19.54 4.04 -9.45
N GLU A 54 -19.53 5.34 -9.12
CA GLU A 54 -19.24 6.41 -10.08
C GLU A 54 -17.75 6.64 -10.30
N LYS A 55 -16.91 6.13 -9.41
CA LYS A 55 -15.48 6.37 -9.43
C LYS A 55 -14.77 5.19 -10.09
N CYS A 56 -14.03 5.47 -11.16
CA CYS A 56 -13.20 4.44 -11.78
C CYS A 56 -12.05 4.06 -10.84
N PRO A 57 -12.07 2.86 -10.23
CA PRO A 57 -11.05 2.51 -9.24
C PRO A 57 -9.69 2.29 -9.89
N LYS A 58 -8.66 2.88 -9.30
CA LYS A 58 -7.28 2.81 -9.81
C LYS A 58 -6.31 2.47 -8.72
N LEU A 59 -5.30 1.69 -9.09
CA LEU A 59 -4.16 1.36 -8.25
C LEU A 59 -2.90 1.67 -9.04
N LYS A 60 -2.08 2.59 -8.54
CA LYS A 60 -0.83 2.97 -9.19
C LYS A 60 0.35 2.54 -8.33
N ILE A 61 1.27 1.81 -8.92
CA ILE A 61 2.52 1.43 -8.28
C ILE A 61 3.65 2.10 -9.05
N SER A 62 4.43 2.91 -8.34
CA SER A 62 5.50 3.69 -8.96
C SER A 62 6.78 3.62 -8.13
N SER A 63 7.90 3.90 -8.78
CA SER A 63 9.19 4.00 -8.12
C SER A 63 9.87 5.30 -8.49
N GLY A 64 10.70 5.79 -7.59
CA GLY A 64 11.46 7.00 -7.79
C GLY A 64 12.64 7.06 -6.84
N SER A 65 13.33 8.18 -6.83
CA SER A 65 14.39 8.41 -5.86
C SER A 65 14.40 9.88 -5.46
N GLU A 66 14.72 10.11 -4.18
CA GLU A 66 14.83 11.44 -3.59
C GLU A 66 15.91 11.38 -2.53
N ASN A 67 16.84 12.33 -2.54
CA ASN A 67 17.96 12.38 -1.60
C ASN A 67 18.73 11.06 -1.53
N ASN A 68 18.96 10.44 -2.69
CA ASN A 68 19.68 9.16 -2.84
C ASN A 68 18.96 7.95 -2.22
N ARG A 69 17.70 8.12 -1.82
CA ARG A 69 16.88 6.99 -1.37
C ARG A 69 15.90 6.59 -2.46
N VAL A 70 15.76 5.29 -2.68
CA VAL A 70 14.75 4.76 -3.58
C VAL A 70 13.42 4.72 -2.83
N CYS A 71 12.36 5.12 -3.50
CA CYS A 71 11.00 5.09 -2.97
C CYS A 71 10.12 4.22 -3.87
N LEU A 72 9.37 3.32 -3.25
CA LEU A 72 8.34 2.54 -3.92
C LEU A 72 7.00 2.97 -3.35
N SER A 73 6.10 3.39 -4.24
CA SER A 73 4.80 3.93 -3.85
C SER A 73 3.66 3.06 -4.34
N VAL A 74 2.69 2.82 -3.46
CA VAL A 74 1.43 2.15 -3.78
C VAL A 74 0.31 3.15 -3.49
N CYS A 75 -0.34 3.63 -4.53
CA CYS A 75 -1.33 4.70 -4.45
C CYS A 75 -2.67 4.24 -5.02
N ASP A 76 -3.75 4.48 -4.29
CA ASP A 76 -5.10 4.20 -4.78
C ASP A 76 -5.96 5.46 -4.73
N ASN A 77 -7.06 5.43 -5.46
CA ASN A 77 -8.07 6.49 -5.45
C ASN A 77 -9.33 6.07 -4.67
N GLY A 78 -9.15 5.23 -3.66
CA GLY A 78 -10.24 4.74 -2.82
C GLY A 78 -10.74 5.78 -1.82
N CYS A 79 -11.35 5.31 -0.75
CA CYS A 79 -11.96 6.19 0.24
C CYS A 79 -10.96 6.89 1.16
N GLY A 80 -9.72 6.39 1.24
CA GLY A 80 -8.75 6.91 2.19
C GLY A 80 -9.17 6.68 3.64
N VAL A 81 -8.46 7.31 4.55
CA VAL A 81 -8.81 7.29 5.98
C VAL A 81 -8.93 8.71 6.49
N LYS A 82 -9.73 8.90 7.52
CA LYS A 82 -9.91 10.22 8.14
C LYS A 82 -8.61 10.66 8.82
N PRO A 83 -8.36 11.97 8.93
CA PRO A 83 -7.11 12.46 9.54
C PRO A 83 -6.82 11.89 10.93
N TYR A 84 -7.83 11.72 11.78
CA TYR A 84 -7.64 11.19 13.12
C TYR A 84 -7.32 9.68 13.11
N GLU A 85 -7.69 8.97 12.03
CA GLU A 85 -7.39 7.54 11.89
C GLU A 85 -5.97 7.31 11.36
N LEU A 86 -5.40 8.28 10.65
CA LEU A 86 -4.10 8.13 9.99
C LEU A 86 -2.99 7.79 10.98
N ARG A 87 -3.01 8.39 12.17
CA ARG A 87 -2.01 8.13 13.21
C ARG A 87 -2.05 6.69 13.74
N TYR A 88 -3.21 6.03 13.62
CA TYR A 88 -3.42 4.66 14.12
C TYR A 88 -3.34 3.60 13.03
N LEU A 89 -3.09 4.02 11.78
CA LEU A 89 -3.15 3.15 10.61
C LEU A 89 -2.27 1.91 10.74
N PHE A 90 -1.09 2.06 11.34
CA PHE A 90 -0.14 0.98 11.51
C PHE A 90 -0.21 0.30 12.89
N GLU A 91 -1.20 0.66 13.69
CA GLU A 91 -1.37 0.05 15.00
C GLU A 91 -1.94 -1.37 14.88
N LYS A 92 -1.54 -2.23 15.81
CA LYS A 92 -2.00 -3.60 15.84
C LYS A 92 -3.53 -3.67 16.03
N GLY A 93 -4.21 -4.36 15.12
CA GLY A 93 -5.65 -4.54 15.20
C GLY A 93 -6.49 -3.39 14.65
N PHE A 94 -5.88 -2.32 14.14
CA PHE A 94 -6.63 -1.19 13.59
C PHE A 94 -7.27 -1.55 12.25
N THR A 95 -8.58 -1.31 12.09
CA THR A 95 -9.32 -1.57 10.86
C THR A 95 -9.97 -0.33 10.25
N GLY A 96 -10.07 0.78 11.02
CA GLY A 96 -10.73 2.00 10.56
C GLY A 96 -12.25 1.86 10.45
N GLU A 97 -12.93 2.97 10.17
CA GLU A 97 -14.39 2.99 10.02
C GLU A 97 -14.86 2.23 8.78
N ASN A 98 -14.08 2.29 7.70
CA ASN A 98 -14.41 1.64 6.44
C ASN A 98 -13.75 0.27 6.31
N GLY A 99 -13.20 -0.24 7.41
CA GLY A 99 -12.57 -1.55 7.42
C GLY A 99 -13.58 -2.67 7.29
N GLN A 100 -13.16 -3.75 6.64
CA GLN A 100 -13.99 -4.94 6.50
C GLN A 100 -14.07 -5.64 7.85
N LYS A 101 -15.27 -6.16 8.17
CA LYS A 101 -15.48 -6.90 9.42
C LYS A 101 -14.55 -8.11 9.57
N LYS A 102 -14.08 -8.66 8.43
CA LYS A 102 -13.18 -9.82 8.42
C LYS A 102 -11.71 -9.45 8.50
N SER A 103 -11.40 -8.15 8.47
CA SER A 103 -10.02 -7.68 8.57
C SER A 103 -9.52 -7.84 9.99
N THR A 104 -8.30 -8.35 10.13
CA THR A 104 -7.66 -8.51 11.44
C THR A 104 -6.95 -7.24 11.91
N GLY A 105 -6.74 -6.28 11.00
CA GLY A 105 -5.96 -5.08 11.29
C GLY A 105 -4.48 -5.34 11.48
N MET A 106 -3.99 -6.49 11.06
CA MET A 106 -2.59 -6.89 11.25
C MET A 106 -1.68 -6.57 10.08
N GLY A 107 -2.24 -6.42 8.87
CA GLY A 107 -1.45 -6.27 7.65
C GLY A 107 -0.49 -5.08 7.70
N LEU A 108 -1.00 -3.90 7.94
CA LEU A 108 -0.15 -2.69 7.99
C LEU A 108 0.75 -2.66 9.21
N TYR A 109 0.28 -3.21 10.33
CA TYR A 109 1.14 -3.37 11.52
C TYR A 109 2.37 -4.21 11.17
N LEU A 110 2.20 -5.33 10.48
CA LEU A 110 3.30 -6.20 10.08
C LEU A 110 4.21 -5.52 9.05
N VAL A 111 3.65 -4.74 8.13
CA VAL A 111 4.45 -3.96 7.18
C VAL A 111 5.40 -3.03 7.92
N ARG A 112 4.91 -2.33 8.93
CA ARG A 112 5.74 -1.42 9.72
C ARG A 112 6.81 -2.17 10.50
N GLN A 113 6.46 -3.32 11.10
CA GLN A 113 7.41 -4.14 11.85
C GLN A 113 8.55 -4.66 10.97
N ILE A 114 8.21 -5.18 9.80
CA ILE A 114 9.21 -5.64 8.83
C ILE A 114 10.05 -4.47 8.33
N GLY A 115 9.40 -3.33 8.08
CA GLY A 115 10.10 -2.12 7.66
C GLY A 115 11.16 -1.72 8.68
N GLN A 116 10.84 -1.75 9.96
CA GLN A 116 11.80 -1.41 11.02
C GLN A 116 12.99 -2.36 11.02
N GLU A 117 12.75 -3.66 10.83
CA GLU A 117 13.82 -4.66 10.75
C GLU A 117 14.74 -4.45 9.54
N LEU A 118 14.17 -4.08 8.39
CA LEU A 118 14.90 -3.87 7.14
C LEU A 118 15.38 -2.43 6.95
N LYS A 119 15.11 -1.56 7.91
CA LYS A 119 15.42 -0.12 7.85
C LYS A 119 14.71 0.56 6.67
N ILE A 120 13.53 0.10 6.34
CA ILE A 120 12.63 0.71 5.37
C ILE A 120 11.65 1.59 6.13
N GLU A 121 11.65 2.88 5.81
CA GLU A 121 10.70 3.82 6.40
C GLU A 121 9.38 3.73 5.65
N VAL A 122 8.30 3.53 6.39
CA VAL A 122 6.95 3.41 5.83
C VAL A 122 6.18 4.69 6.10
N GLU A 123 5.72 5.34 5.05
CA GLU A 123 4.99 6.61 5.14
C GLU A 123 3.62 6.46 4.50
N ALA A 124 2.59 6.98 5.14
CA ALA A 124 1.24 6.98 4.61
C ALA A 124 0.73 8.41 4.45
N VAL A 125 0.15 8.70 3.29
CA VAL A 125 -0.50 9.97 2.98
C VAL A 125 -1.91 9.65 2.54
N SER A 126 -2.91 10.28 3.15
CA SER A 126 -4.30 10.02 2.83
C SER A 126 -5.08 11.32 2.73
N VAL A 127 -6.00 11.36 1.76
CA VAL A 127 -7.01 12.42 1.66
C VAL A 127 -8.36 11.70 1.69
N TYR A 128 -9.11 11.87 2.76
CA TYR A 128 -10.39 11.19 2.94
C TYR A 128 -11.34 11.48 1.78
N GLY A 129 -11.90 10.43 1.21
CA GLY A 129 -12.76 10.51 0.03
C GLY A 129 -12.03 10.55 -1.30
N LYS A 130 -10.70 10.66 -1.31
CA LYS A 130 -9.90 10.75 -2.56
C LYS A 130 -8.90 9.63 -2.73
N GLY A 131 -8.42 9.06 -1.66
CA GLY A 131 -7.50 7.93 -1.74
C GLY A 131 -6.36 7.99 -0.74
N MET A 132 -5.45 7.04 -0.88
CA MET A 132 -4.31 6.89 0.02
C MET A 132 -3.09 6.44 -0.76
N GLU A 133 -1.93 6.91 -0.31
CA GLU A 133 -0.64 6.51 -0.84
C GLU A 133 0.23 6.01 0.30
N ILE A 134 0.84 4.84 0.13
CA ILE A 134 1.82 4.33 1.08
C ILE A 134 3.15 4.23 0.36
N ARG A 135 4.18 4.85 0.94
CA ARG A 135 5.52 4.92 0.40
C ARG A 135 6.47 4.10 1.24
N LEU A 136 7.30 3.33 0.56
CA LEU A 136 8.40 2.58 1.18
C LEU A 136 9.70 3.27 0.79
N TRP A 137 10.39 3.84 1.77
CA TRP A 137 11.68 4.50 1.58
C TRP A 137 12.78 3.54 1.98
N PHE A 138 13.58 3.14 1.00
CA PHE A 138 14.67 2.19 1.24
C PHE A 138 15.90 2.91 1.78
N PRO A 139 16.70 2.22 2.62
CA PRO A 139 17.92 2.84 3.13
C PRO A 139 18.91 3.13 2.00
N VAL A 140 19.73 4.16 2.21
CA VAL A 140 20.81 4.49 1.25
C VAL A 140 21.82 3.35 1.26
N VAL A 141 22.20 2.91 0.07
CA VAL A 141 23.17 1.82 -0.12
C VAL A 141 24.59 2.35 -0.10
#